data_c72af18d4d768eba140df38909ca051a
#
_entry.id   c72af18d4d768eba140df38909ca051a
#
_cell.length_a   1.000
_cell.length_b   1.000
_cell.length_c   1.000
_cell.angle_alpha   90.00
_cell.angle_beta   90.00
_cell.angle_gamma   90.00
#
_symmetry.space_group_name_H-M   'P 1'
#
loop_
_entity.id
_entity.type
_entity.pdbx_description
1 polymer ?
#
loop_
_entity_poly.entity_id
_entity_poly.type
_entity_poly.pdbx_seq_one_letter_code
_entity_poly.pdbx_strand_id
1 'polypeptide(L)'
;MSPRLPSTRPTTRRERIKRDEDSKKHKDSIFLDKNSPTKFIFNSNVAEVFDDMLERSVPLYRECQNLTVNWCKRLATPDKYIYDLGCSTGSLLLLLAKETSTMPRVHLIGVDNSEAMINKAQSKLSGLQNSVDFLKATIDDTFLFNDSSTIVMNYTLQFIPVENRAPLLSKIYESLIPGG
;
A
#
# COMPACT_ATOMS: atom_id res chain seq x y z
N MET A 1 -17.81 41.58 7.24
CA MET A 1 -16.95 41.28 6.09
C MET A 1 -16.89 39.75 5.95
N SER A 2 -17.62 39.20 4.99
CA SER A 2 -17.66 37.76 4.75
C SER A 2 -16.51 37.37 3.81
N PRO A 3 -15.76 36.27 4.06
CA PRO A 3 -14.72 35.82 3.18
C PRO A 3 -15.32 35.21 1.88
N ARG A 4 -14.83 35.65 0.73
CA ARG A 4 -15.21 35.13 -0.58
C ARG A 4 -14.59 33.72 -0.75
N LEU A 5 -15.40 32.72 -1.08
CA LEU A 5 -14.98 31.41 -1.52
C LEU A 5 -14.15 31.50 -2.81
N PRO A 6 -13.09 30.70 -2.98
CA PRO A 6 -12.32 30.71 -4.22
C PRO A 6 -13.17 30.15 -5.36
N SER A 7 -13.24 30.91 -6.45
CA SER A 7 -13.91 30.56 -7.70
C SER A 7 -13.17 29.39 -8.35
N THR A 8 -13.80 28.22 -8.40
CA THR A 8 -13.32 27.10 -9.23
C THR A 8 -13.58 27.43 -10.69
N ARG A 9 -12.52 27.73 -11.45
CA ARG A 9 -12.61 27.89 -12.91
C ARG A 9 -13.06 26.56 -13.54
N PRO A 10 -14.02 26.57 -14.45
CA PRO A 10 -14.40 25.35 -15.18
C PRO A 10 -13.22 24.86 -16.03
N THR A 11 -12.87 23.60 -15.92
CA THR A 11 -11.81 22.95 -16.71
C THR A 11 -12.14 23.05 -18.20
N THR A 12 -11.21 23.56 -19.00
CA THR A 12 -11.40 23.69 -20.43
C THR A 12 -11.51 22.32 -21.12
N ARG A 13 -12.18 22.27 -22.29
CA ARG A 13 -12.29 21.05 -23.10
C ARG A 13 -10.92 20.44 -23.43
N ARG A 14 -9.89 21.27 -23.62
CA ARG A 14 -8.49 20.83 -23.84
C ARG A 14 -7.89 20.14 -22.63
N GLU A 15 -8.15 20.61 -21.42
CA GLU A 15 -7.65 20.00 -20.17
C GLU A 15 -8.37 18.67 -19.89
N ARG A 16 -9.65 18.56 -20.26
CA ARG A 16 -10.38 17.26 -20.18
C ARG A 16 -9.80 16.24 -21.17
N ILE A 17 -9.57 16.63 -22.42
CA ILE A 17 -8.99 15.76 -23.44
C ILE A 17 -7.59 15.30 -23.03
N LYS A 18 -6.75 16.19 -22.49
CA LYS A 18 -5.40 15.83 -22.03
C LYS A 18 -5.42 14.89 -20.81
N ARG A 19 -6.37 15.04 -19.88
CA ARG A 19 -6.59 14.09 -18.78
C ARG A 19 -7.05 12.72 -19.27
N ASP A 20 -7.93 12.69 -20.29
CA ASP A 20 -8.41 11.44 -20.89
C ASP A 20 -7.30 10.74 -21.70
N GLU A 21 -6.40 11.49 -22.33
CA GLU A 21 -5.24 10.95 -23.06
C GLU A 21 -4.15 10.45 -22.09
N ASP A 22 -3.85 11.15 -21.00
CA ASP A 22 -2.93 10.70 -19.95
C ASP A 22 -3.49 9.48 -19.20
N SER A 23 -4.82 9.40 -19.00
CA SER A 23 -5.50 8.23 -18.43
C SER A 23 -5.42 7.01 -19.36
N LYS A 24 -5.42 7.20 -20.68
CA LYS A 24 -5.28 6.11 -21.65
C LYS A 24 -3.87 5.55 -21.73
N LYS A 25 -2.84 6.33 -21.36
CA LYS A 25 -1.43 5.95 -21.47
C LYS A 25 -0.97 4.91 -20.45
N HIS A 26 -1.74 4.67 -19.37
CA HIS A 26 -1.38 3.75 -18.29
C HIS A 26 -2.38 2.59 -18.10
N LYS A 27 -3.18 2.28 -19.13
CA LYS A 27 -4.06 1.10 -19.05
C LYS A 27 -3.22 -0.17 -19.12
N ASP A 28 -3.42 -1.03 -18.12
CA ASP A 28 -2.85 -2.37 -18.09
C ASP A 28 -3.31 -3.19 -19.29
N SER A 29 -2.34 -3.61 -20.12
CA SER A 29 -2.53 -4.53 -21.25
C SER A 29 -1.68 -5.80 -21.10
N ILE A 30 -0.92 -5.93 -20.00
CA ILE A 30 0.07 -7.00 -19.79
C ILE A 30 -0.60 -8.39 -19.80
N PHE A 31 -1.84 -8.47 -19.29
CA PHE A 31 -2.60 -9.73 -19.21
C PHE A 31 -3.47 -10.02 -20.42
N LEU A 32 -3.44 -9.18 -21.46
CA LEU A 32 -4.12 -9.44 -22.74
C LEU A 32 -3.30 -10.37 -23.64
N ASP A 33 -2.03 -10.59 -23.34
CA ASP A 33 -1.17 -11.52 -24.08
C ASP A 33 -1.45 -12.95 -23.66
N LYS A 34 -1.81 -13.79 -24.65
CA LYS A 34 -2.10 -15.23 -24.48
C LYS A 34 -0.89 -16.05 -24.00
N ASN A 35 0.31 -15.47 -24.03
CA ASN A 35 1.56 -16.08 -23.55
C ASN A 35 1.92 -15.65 -22.11
N SER A 36 0.99 -15.11 -21.35
CA SER A 36 1.23 -14.75 -19.95
C SER A 36 1.73 -15.94 -19.14
N PRO A 37 2.75 -15.77 -18.28
CA PRO A 37 3.29 -16.85 -17.49
C PRO A 37 2.23 -17.41 -16.54
N THR A 38 2.23 -18.73 -16.36
CA THR A 38 1.31 -19.45 -15.45
C THR A 38 1.46 -19.05 -13.99
N LYS A 39 2.57 -18.36 -13.63
CA LYS A 39 2.83 -17.81 -12.29
C LYS A 39 2.97 -16.30 -12.38
N PHE A 40 2.20 -15.59 -11.56
CA PHE A 40 2.29 -14.13 -11.47
C PHE A 40 3.66 -13.71 -10.92
N ILE A 41 4.39 -12.86 -11.67
CA ILE A 41 5.72 -12.36 -11.30
C ILE A 41 5.64 -10.86 -11.08
N PHE A 42 5.94 -10.41 -9.86
CA PHE A 42 5.97 -9.00 -9.47
C PHE A 42 7.28 -8.32 -9.95
N ASN A 43 7.38 -8.07 -11.26
CA ASN A 43 8.51 -7.41 -11.91
C ASN A 43 8.23 -5.92 -12.17
N SER A 44 9.21 -5.21 -12.75
CA SER A 44 9.12 -3.77 -13.03
C SER A 44 7.94 -3.41 -13.95
N ASN A 45 7.63 -4.23 -14.97
CA ASN A 45 6.52 -3.96 -15.89
C ASN A 45 5.18 -4.05 -15.18
N VAL A 46 5.04 -5.04 -14.26
CA VAL A 46 3.84 -5.18 -13.42
C VAL A 46 3.76 -4.02 -12.45
N ALA A 47 4.87 -3.62 -11.81
CA ALA A 47 4.88 -2.51 -10.85
C ALA A 47 4.40 -1.17 -11.46
N GLU A 48 4.63 -0.94 -12.76
CA GLU A 48 4.19 0.29 -13.43
C GLU A 48 2.67 0.40 -13.56
N VAL A 49 1.96 -0.71 -13.74
CA VAL A 49 0.50 -0.73 -13.97
C VAL A 49 -0.28 -1.30 -12.79
N PHE A 50 0.40 -1.67 -11.71
CA PHE A 50 -0.17 -2.46 -10.61
C PHE A 50 -1.35 -1.78 -9.93
N ASP A 51 -1.24 -0.48 -9.66
CA ASP A 51 -2.31 0.27 -9.00
C ASP A 51 -3.58 0.34 -9.86
N ASP A 52 -3.44 0.62 -11.16
CA ASP A 52 -4.57 0.64 -12.12
C ASP A 52 -5.20 -0.76 -12.24
N MET A 53 -4.37 -1.80 -12.27
CA MET A 53 -4.84 -3.18 -12.31
C MET A 53 -5.67 -3.54 -11.07
N LEU A 54 -5.19 -3.21 -9.87
CA LEU A 54 -5.92 -3.49 -8.62
C LEU A 54 -7.25 -2.73 -8.55
N GLU A 55 -7.25 -1.44 -8.90
CA GLU A 55 -8.48 -0.63 -8.91
C GLU A 55 -9.56 -1.19 -9.84
N ARG A 56 -9.17 -1.80 -10.97
CA ARG A 56 -10.11 -2.38 -11.93
C ARG A 56 -10.49 -3.82 -11.63
N SER A 57 -9.62 -4.58 -10.96
CA SER A 57 -9.77 -6.02 -10.80
C SER A 57 -10.28 -6.43 -9.43
N VAL A 58 -10.03 -5.64 -8.40
CA VAL A 58 -10.44 -5.96 -7.02
C VAL A 58 -11.68 -5.14 -6.65
N PRO A 59 -12.84 -5.79 -6.45
CA PRO A 59 -14.03 -5.08 -6.02
C PRO A 59 -13.82 -4.34 -4.70
N LEU A 60 -14.31 -3.10 -4.59
CA LEU A 60 -14.24 -2.27 -3.38
C LEU A 60 -12.81 -2.04 -2.86
N TYR A 61 -11.81 -2.04 -3.75
CA TYR A 61 -10.40 -1.93 -3.36
C TYR A 61 -10.11 -0.67 -2.53
N ARG A 62 -10.62 0.48 -2.97
CA ARG A 62 -10.44 1.76 -2.26
C ARG A 62 -11.15 1.78 -0.92
N GLU A 63 -12.35 1.22 -0.87
CA GLU A 63 -13.14 1.13 0.36
C GLU A 63 -12.44 0.26 1.40
N CYS A 64 -11.88 -0.89 0.97
CA CYS A 64 -11.08 -1.76 1.82
C CYS A 64 -9.84 -1.03 2.35
N GLN A 65 -9.12 -0.29 1.50
CA GLN A 65 -7.97 0.50 1.94
C GLN A 65 -8.37 1.57 2.97
N ASN A 66 -9.43 2.33 2.70
CA ASN A 66 -9.93 3.36 3.62
C ASN A 66 -10.35 2.77 4.98
N LEU A 67 -11.02 1.62 4.96
CA LEU A 67 -11.39 0.91 6.19
C LEU A 67 -10.15 0.46 6.96
N THR A 68 -9.16 -0.11 6.28
CA THR A 68 -7.88 -0.50 6.89
C THR A 68 -7.18 0.70 7.52
N VAL A 69 -7.07 1.82 6.81
CA VAL A 69 -6.49 3.07 7.33
C VAL A 69 -7.21 3.53 8.61
N ASN A 70 -8.54 3.49 8.62
CA ASN A 70 -9.32 3.90 9.80
C ASN A 70 -9.04 3.00 11.02
N TRP A 71 -8.90 1.69 10.82
CA TRP A 71 -8.51 0.77 11.88
C TRP A 71 -7.09 1.03 12.37
N CYS A 72 -6.13 1.16 11.46
CA CYS A 72 -4.75 1.48 11.82
C CYS A 72 -4.65 2.77 12.64
N LYS A 73 -5.40 3.81 12.26
CA LYS A 73 -5.43 5.07 13.05
C LYS A 73 -5.97 4.88 14.46
N ARG A 74 -6.99 4.05 14.63
CA ARG A 74 -7.59 3.78 15.95
C ARG A 74 -6.67 2.99 16.88
N LEU A 75 -5.87 2.09 16.31
CA LEU A 75 -4.95 1.21 17.02
C LEU A 75 -3.55 1.79 17.14
N ALA A 76 -3.23 2.83 16.36
CA ALA A 76 -1.92 3.47 16.37
C ALA A 76 -1.54 3.91 17.79
N THR A 77 -0.36 3.49 18.23
CA THR A 77 0.18 3.80 19.54
C THR A 77 1.53 4.50 19.36
N PRO A 78 1.81 5.62 20.08
CA PRO A 78 3.11 6.28 20.01
C PRO A 78 4.28 5.33 20.28
N ASP A 79 5.37 5.50 19.54
CA ASP A 79 6.59 4.66 19.61
C ASP A 79 6.38 3.20 19.23
N LYS A 80 5.28 2.87 18.56
CA LYS A 80 5.00 1.53 18.08
C LYS A 80 4.90 1.50 16.56
N TYR A 81 5.03 0.30 16.01
CA TYR A 81 5.11 0.09 14.57
C TYR A 81 3.74 -0.29 13.99
N ILE A 82 3.50 0.18 12.77
CA ILE A 82 2.44 -0.31 11.89
C ILE A 82 3.13 -0.94 10.69
N TYR A 83 2.95 -2.24 10.50
CA TYR A 83 3.49 -2.97 9.35
C TYR A 83 2.43 -3.15 8.27
N ASP A 84 2.86 -3.00 7.01
CA ASP A 84 2.12 -3.42 5.82
C ASP A 84 2.89 -4.56 5.14
N LEU A 85 2.44 -5.80 5.37
CA LEU A 85 3.09 -7.01 4.86
C LEU A 85 2.58 -7.35 3.46
N GLY A 86 3.47 -7.34 2.48
CA GLY A 86 3.14 -7.35 1.06
C GLY A 86 2.69 -5.97 0.61
N CYS A 87 3.45 -4.93 1.00
CA CYS A 87 3.09 -3.54 0.75
C CYS A 87 3.05 -3.14 -0.73
N SER A 88 3.62 -3.96 -1.61
CA SER A 88 3.62 -3.73 -3.05
C SER A 88 4.13 -2.32 -3.41
N THR A 89 3.40 -1.57 -4.23
CA THR A 89 3.74 -0.20 -4.62
C THR A 89 3.46 0.86 -3.54
N GLY A 90 3.13 0.45 -2.31
CA GLY A 90 2.97 1.33 -1.15
C GLY A 90 1.70 2.17 -1.14
N SER A 91 0.63 1.77 -1.83
CA SER A 91 -0.60 2.55 -1.92
C SER A 91 -1.30 2.71 -0.56
N LEU A 92 -1.34 1.66 0.27
CA LEU A 92 -1.87 1.73 1.63
C LEU A 92 -0.97 2.61 2.51
N LEU A 93 0.35 2.44 2.43
CA LEU A 93 1.31 3.24 3.21
C LEU A 93 1.24 4.73 2.87
N LEU A 94 0.98 5.08 1.61
CA LEU A 94 0.77 6.48 1.21
C LEU A 94 -0.45 7.08 1.92
N LEU A 95 -1.54 6.34 2.03
CA LEU A 95 -2.74 6.78 2.75
C LEU A 95 -2.46 6.86 4.26
N LEU A 96 -1.82 5.85 4.84
CA LEU A 96 -1.45 5.82 6.26
C LEU A 96 -0.54 7.00 6.61
N ALA A 97 0.52 7.25 5.82
CA ALA A 97 1.46 8.34 6.08
C ALA A 97 0.77 9.71 6.07
N LYS A 98 -0.19 9.93 5.18
CA LYS A 98 -0.99 11.17 5.16
C LYS A 98 -1.89 11.29 6.38
N GLU A 99 -2.59 10.23 6.72
CA GLU A 99 -3.58 10.21 7.79
C GLU A 99 -2.97 10.18 9.20
N THR A 100 -1.73 9.69 9.33
CA THR A 100 -0.98 9.69 10.60
C THR A 100 0.00 10.85 10.71
N SER A 101 0.03 11.78 9.74
CA SER A 101 1.00 12.89 9.70
C SER A 101 0.97 13.79 10.94
N THR A 102 -0.16 13.90 11.61
CA THR A 102 -0.32 14.65 12.85
C THR A 102 -0.17 13.80 14.13
N MET A 103 -0.01 12.51 13.98
CA MET A 103 0.15 11.59 15.12
C MET A 103 1.64 11.50 15.50
N PRO A 104 1.99 11.76 16.76
CA PRO A 104 3.38 11.74 17.18
C PRO A 104 3.94 10.30 17.18
N ARG A 105 5.14 10.15 16.62
CA ARG A 105 5.98 8.96 16.79
C ARG A 105 5.33 7.63 16.36
N VAL A 106 4.49 7.64 15.32
CA VAL A 106 4.01 6.43 14.66
C VAL A 106 5.01 6.02 13.58
N HIS A 107 5.50 4.78 13.65
CA HIS A 107 6.46 4.24 12.70
C HIS A 107 5.75 3.35 11.68
N LEU A 108 5.89 3.67 10.39
CA LEU A 108 5.30 2.90 9.30
C LEU A 108 6.38 2.05 8.62
N ILE A 109 6.13 0.76 8.44
CA ILE A 109 7.06 -0.14 7.75
C ILE A 109 6.32 -0.90 6.65
N GLY A 110 6.83 -0.79 5.43
CA GLY A 110 6.40 -1.60 4.30
C GLY A 110 7.35 -2.77 4.05
N VAL A 111 6.83 -3.97 3.93
CA VAL A 111 7.60 -5.17 3.65
C VAL A 111 7.12 -5.80 2.36
N ASP A 112 8.02 -6.06 1.42
CA ASP A 112 7.75 -6.80 0.20
C ASP A 112 9.02 -7.56 -0.24
N ASN A 113 8.87 -8.69 -0.92
CA ASN A 113 10.01 -9.44 -1.44
C ASN A 113 10.42 -9.00 -2.85
N SER A 114 9.60 -8.21 -3.53
CA SER A 114 9.89 -7.65 -4.86
C SER A 114 10.62 -6.33 -4.75
N GLU A 115 11.87 -6.29 -5.23
CA GLU A 115 12.65 -5.06 -5.32
C GLU A 115 11.96 -4.00 -6.20
N ALA A 116 11.33 -4.43 -7.30
CA ALA A 116 10.63 -3.52 -8.19
C ALA A 116 9.45 -2.83 -7.49
N MET A 117 8.70 -3.56 -6.66
CA MET A 117 7.62 -2.99 -5.85
C MET A 117 8.15 -2.02 -4.79
N ILE A 118 9.19 -2.39 -4.06
CA ILE A 118 9.83 -1.51 -3.05
C ILE A 118 10.34 -0.21 -3.70
N ASN A 119 11.03 -0.29 -4.83
CA ASN A 119 11.53 0.89 -5.53
C ASN A 119 10.38 1.82 -5.98
N LYS A 120 9.27 1.24 -6.45
CA LYS A 120 8.08 2.01 -6.83
C LYS A 120 7.43 2.67 -5.60
N ALA A 121 7.32 1.95 -4.49
CA ALA A 121 6.79 2.46 -3.23
C ALA A 121 7.64 3.62 -2.69
N GLN A 122 8.96 3.47 -2.65
CA GLN A 122 9.89 4.53 -2.23
C GLN A 122 9.74 5.78 -3.10
N SER A 123 9.68 5.61 -4.43
CA SER A 123 9.47 6.71 -5.37
C SER A 123 8.11 7.42 -5.13
N LYS A 124 7.04 6.64 -4.91
CA LYS A 124 5.68 7.17 -4.66
C LYS A 124 5.58 7.97 -3.37
N LEU A 125 6.31 7.57 -2.34
CA LEU A 125 6.28 8.18 -1.01
C LEU A 125 7.41 9.21 -0.81
N SER A 126 8.27 9.41 -1.79
CA SER A 126 9.31 10.43 -1.74
C SER A 126 8.69 11.82 -1.58
N GLY A 127 9.18 12.59 -0.59
CA GLY A 127 8.67 13.95 -0.32
C GLY A 127 7.54 14.02 0.71
N LEU A 128 7.13 12.92 1.32
CA LEU A 128 6.27 12.97 2.50
C LEU A 128 7.08 13.39 3.74
N GLN A 129 6.43 14.13 4.65
CA GLN A 129 7.07 14.56 5.90
C GLN A 129 7.31 13.40 6.87
N ASN A 130 6.47 12.36 6.83
CA ASN A 130 6.63 11.17 7.64
C ASN A 130 7.52 10.16 6.92
N SER A 131 8.55 9.68 7.60
CA SER A 131 9.37 8.58 7.11
C SER A 131 8.57 7.28 7.14
N VAL A 132 8.57 6.59 6.02
CA VAL A 132 8.13 5.21 5.90
C VAL A 132 9.35 4.38 5.59
N ASP A 133 9.62 3.40 6.42
CA ASP A 133 10.73 2.47 6.19
C ASP A 133 10.26 1.32 5.28
N PHE A 134 11.14 0.93 4.35
CA PHE A 134 10.85 -0.16 3.42
C PHE A 134 11.88 -1.27 3.58
N LEU A 135 11.38 -2.49 3.78
CA LEU A 135 12.19 -3.70 3.92
C LEU A 135 11.93 -4.66 2.76
N LYS A 136 12.97 -4.95 1.98
CA LYS A 136 12.93 -6.05 1.03
C LYS A 136 13.18 -7.35 1.78
N ALA A 137 12.14 -8.10 2.07
CA ALA A 137 12.23 -9.34 2.83
C ALA A 137 11.13 -10.34 2.45
N THR A 138 11.41 -11.61 2.65
CA THR A 138 10.38 -12.67 2.63
C THR A 138 9.59 -12.61 3.93
N ILE A 139 8.28 -12.76 3.80
CA ILE A 139 7.37 -12.76 4.95
C ILE A 139 7.11 -14.23 5.32
N ASP A 140 7.80 -14.69 6.35
CA ASP A 140 7.67 -16.04 6.90
C ASP A 140 7.84 -16.01 8.44
N ASP A 141 7.90 -17.18 9.07
CA ASP A 141 8.04 -17.32 10.52
C ASP A 141 9.42 -16.91 11.06
N THR A 142 10.39 -16.65 10.19
CA THR A 142 11.72 -16.14 10.57
C THR A 142 11.77 -14.62 10.60
N PHE A 143 10.76 -13.93 10.04
CA PHE A 143 10.73 -12.47 10.02
C PHE A 143 10.64 -11.90 11.44
N LEU A 144 11.48 -10.91 11.72
CA LEU A 144 11.55 -10.28 13.05
C LEU A 144 10.71 -9.01 13.06
N PHE A 145 9.72 -8.99 13.91
CA PHE A 145 8.91 -7.80 14.16
C PHE A 145 9.42 -7.03 15.38
N ASN A 146 9.31 -5.72 15.35
CA ASN A 146 9.36 -4.89 16.54
C ASN A 146 7.96 -4.84 17.20
N ASP A 147 7.87 -4.30 18.43
CA ASP A 147 6.60 -4.10 19.12
C ASP A 147 5.58 -3.33 18.26
N SER A 148 4.56 -3.99 17.80
CA SER A 148 3.63 -3.48 16.81
C SER A 148 2.28 -3.14 17.40
N SER A 149 1.73 -1.98 17.05
CA SER A 149 0.33 -1.64 17.34
C SER A 149 -0.63 -2.23 16.32
N THR A 150 -0.15 -2.47 15.09
CA THR A 150 -0.98 -3.01 14.01
C THR A 150 -0.10 -3.69 12.96
N ILE A 151 -0.54 -4.83 12.47
CA ILE A 151 0.07 -5.50 11.33
C ILE A 151 -1.02 -5.76 10.29
N VAL A 152 -0.83 -5.23 9.09
CA VAL A 152 -1.74 -5.37 7.96
C VAL A 152 -1.20 -6.40 6.97
N MET A 153 -2.08 -7.24 6.44
CA MET A 153 -1.76 -8.22 5.41
C MET A 153 -2.90 -8.29 4.37
N ASN A 154 -3.10 -7.20 3.64
CA ASN A 154 -4.16 -7.10 2.64
C ASN A 154 -3.77 -7.85 1.37
N TYR A 155 -4.58 -8.86 0.99
CA TYR A 155 -4.39 -9.67 -0.23
C TYR A 155 -3.04 -10.38 -0.33
N THR A 156 -2.32 -10.57 0.77
CA THR A 156 -0.95 -11.13 0.81
C THR A 156 -0.93 -12.59 1.26
N LEU A 157 -1.75 -12.96 2.24
CA LEU A 157 -1.73 -14.30 2.84
C LEU A 157 -1.92 -15.43 1.81
N GLN A 158 -2.61 -15.17 0.71
CA GLN A 158 -2.84 -16.14 -0.36
C GLN A 158 -1.54 -16.56 -1.08
N PHE A 159 -0.50 -15.73 -1.03
CA PHE A 159 0.81 -16.00 -1.63
C PHE A 159 1.78 -16.72 -0.68
N ILE A 160 1.43 -16.81 0.60
CA ILE A 160 2.20 -17.58 1.59
C ILE A 160 1.84 -19.05 1.47
N PRO A 161 2.82 -19.99 1.39
CA PRO A 161 2.57 -21.41 1.43
C PRO A 161 1.68 -21.80 2.61
N VAL A 162 0.75 -22.72 2.40
CA VAL A 162 -0.29 -23.04 3.40
C VAL A 162 0.34 -23.50 4.72
N GLU A 163 1.39 -24.30 4.64
CA GLU A 163 2.17 -24.81 5.78
C GLU A 163 2.82 -23.70 6.62
N ASN A 164 3.15 -22.56 6.00
CA ASN A 164 3.84 -21.44 6.67
C ASN A 164 2.86 -20.42 7.27
N ARG A 165 1.55 -20.49 6.93
CA ARG A 165 0.58 -19.48 7.38
C ARG A 165 0.36 -19.48 8.88
N ALA A 166 0.17 -20.66 9.48
CA ALA A 166 -0.07 -20.75 10.92
C ALA A 166 1.14 -20.31 11.76
N PRO A 167 2.38 -20.77 11.49
CA PRO A 167 3.58 -20.25 12.16
C PRO A 167 3.74 -18.73 12.03
N LEU A 168 3.55 -18.18 10.83
CA LEU A 168 3.62 -16.75 10.60
C LEU A 168 2.56 -15.98 11.41
N LEU A 169 1.32 -16.42 11.40
CA LEU A 169 0.23 -15.77 12.15
C LEU A 169 0.48 -15.82 13.66
N SER A 170 1.04 -16.91 14.20
CA SER A 170 1.46 -16.99 15.61
C SER A 170 2.52 -15.94 15.93
N LYS A 171 3.52 -15.81 15.06
CA LYS A 171 4.57 -14.81 15.23
C LYS A 171 4.07 -13.37 15.14
N ILE A 172 3.16 -13.10 14.21
CA ILE A 172 2.46 -11.81 14.12
C ILE A 172 1.75 -11.50 15.44
N TYR A 173 0.96 -12.45 15.94
CA TYR A 173 0.22 -12.28 17.19
C TYR A 173 1.14 -12.00 18.40
N GLU A 174 2.27 -12.71 18.50
CA GLU A 174 3.25 -12.52 19.57
C GLU A 174 3.94 -11.15 19.52
N SER A 175 4.01 -10.51 18.34
CA SER A 175 4.63 -9.20 18.17
C SER A 175 3.69 -8.02 18.41
N LEU A 176 2.38 -8.28 18.54
CA LEU A 176 1.41 -7.24 18.85
C LEU A 176 1.44 -6.88 20.32
N ILE A 177 1.38 -5.57 20.59
CA ILE A 177 1.18 -5.08 21.95
C ILE A 177 -0.24 -5.44 22.45
N PRO A 178 -0.50 -5.46 23.77
CA PRO A 178 -1.86 -5.66 24.28
C PRO A 178 -2.84 -4.64 23.68
N GLY A 179 -3.87 -5.15 23.02
CA GLY A 179 -4.88 -4.34 22.31
C GLY A 179 -4.54 -3.96 20.86
N GLY A 180 -3.43 -4.45 20.37
CA GLY A 180 -3.03 -4.33 18.95
C GLY A 180 -3.67 -5.36 18.05
#